data_e11a97b643293d15947557e3f2d88e08
#
_entry.id   e11a97b643293d15947557e3f2d88e08
#
_cell.length_a   1.000
_cell.length_b   1.000
_cell.length_c   1.000
_cell.angle_alpha   90.00
_cell.angle_beta   90.00
_cell.angle_gamma   90.00
#
_symmetry.space_group_name_H-M   'P 1'
#
loop_
_entity.id
_entity.type
_entity.pdbx_description
1 polymer ?
#
loop_
_entity_poly.entity_id
_entity_poly.type
_entity_poly.pdbx_seq_one_letter_code
_entity_poly.pdbx_strand_id
1 'polypeptide(L)'
;MNDQAGSLGAFEVGQNFQRINFLLQRLFLAVSRREVRNPGVEGPGQPLLLRAAMGQAQSWMANPMKAFSSQVEFWQHTTALYAELTQSMLSGAQRMPKAPEDAAPQDARFSDAEWDKHPFFYYLKRQYQIMAAYLETLADSASEGEDAKHSEQIHFFTHQLVDMFSPANFLASNPVALKKAVETNGRSLVEGLENLVKDLERNGGDLLVTLSDPDAFKVGETLATTKGHVVYETPLFQLIRYEPVTEKVFARPLLLIPPWINKFYILDLQPKSSLVKWLTEQGIAVYIVSWKNPREELRTYGMESYVTEGIVPAMQKVNALHGNDGINVVGYCIGGTTLALTQAWLAKTKQENPAKSCTFFTALTDFEDPGALNLSSTKASSPAS
;
A
#
# COMPACT_ATOMS: atom_id res chain seq x y z
N MET A 1 50.83 -8.17 -7.73
CA MET A 1 49.40 -8.57 -7.48
C MET A 1 48.45 -7.38 -7.31
N ASN A 2 48.89 -6.19 -6.90
CA ASN A 2 48.01 -5.01 -6.76
C ASN A 2 47.55 -4.35 -8.08
N ASP A 3 48.35 -4.43 -9.15
CA ASP A 3 48.02 -3.78 -10.45
C ASP A 3 46.93 -4.47 -11.22
N GLN A 4 46.77 -5.78 -11.09
CA GLN A 4 45.72 -6.53 -11.78
C GLN A 4 44.33 -6.34 -11.15
N ALA A 5 44.24 -6.15 -9.84
CA ALA A 5 42.99 -5.85 -9.15
C ALA A 5 42.48 -4.43 -9.49
N GLY A 6 43.38 -3.45 -9.62
CA GLY A 6 43.02 -2.10 -10.05
C GLY A 6 42.55 -2.02 -11.52
N SER A 7 43.14 -2.80 -12.42
CA SER A 7 42.75 -2.84 -13.84
C SER A 7 41.41 -3.56 -14.06
N LEU A 8 41.12 -4.61 -13.29
CA LEU A 8 39.82 -5.30 -13.31
C LEU A 8 38.69 -4.39 -12.79
N GLY A 9 38.92 -3.66 -11.70
CA GLY A 9 37.93 -2.71 -11.17
C GLY A 9 37.63 -1.55 -12.15
N ALA A 10 38.66 -1.00 -12.79
CA ALA A 10 38.49 0.05 -13.81
C ALA A 10 37.71 -0.44 -15.05
N PHE A 11 37.94 -1.69 -15.47
CA PHE A 11 37.23 -2.30 -16.58
C PHE A 11 35.74 -2.53 -16.25
N GLU A 12 35.43 -3.02 -15.05
CA GLU A 12 34.05 -3.19 -14.56
C GLU A 12 33.31 -1.85 -14.46
N VAL A 13 33.96 -0.81 -13.96
CA VAL A 13 33.38 0.54 -13.90
C VAL A 13 33.08 1.07 -15.31
N GLY A 14 33.99 0.85 -16.28
CA GLY A 14 33.78 1.24 -17.67
C GLY A 14 32.60 0.51 -18.31
N GLN A 15 32.45 -0.80 -18.06
CA GLN A 15 31.31 -1.57 -18.55
C GLN A 15 29.99 -1.10 -17.91
N ASN A 16 30.00 -0.86 -16.61
CA ASN A 16 28.82 -0.36 -15.87
C ASN A 16 28.38 0.99 -16.42
N PHE A 17 29.31 1.89 -16.76
CA PHE A 17 28.98 3.19 -17.34
C PHE A 17 28.33 3.07 -18.74
N GLN A 18 28.83 2.20 -19.61
CA GLN A 18 28.20 1.95 -20.91
C GLN A 18 26.79 1.36 -20.75
N ARG A 19 26.63 0.45 -19.82
CA ARG A 19 25.33 -0.18 -19.51
C ARG A 19 24.32 0.83 -18.98
N ILE A 20 24.74 1.74 -18.09
CA ILE A 20 23.91 2.85 -17.60
C ILE A 20 23.43 3.72 -18.76
N ASN A 21 24.31 4.14 -19.67
CA ASN A 21 23.94 4.96 -20.82
C ASN A 21 22.90 4.26 -21.73
N PHE A 22 23.06 2.98 -21.98
CA PHE A 22 22.07 2.19 -22.72
C PHE A 22 20.73 2.09 -21.98
N LEU A 23 20.74 1.89 -20.68
CA LEU A 23 19.54 1.83 -19.84
C LEU A 23 18.81 3.19 -19.77
N LEU A 24 19.54 4.30 -19.71
CA LEU A 24 18.95 5.64 -19.76
C LEU A 24 18.22 5.91 -21.07
N GLN A 25 18.73 5.44 -22.20
CA GLN A 25 18.03 5.53 -23.49
C GLN A 25 16.73 4.71 -23.46
N ARG A 26 16.75 3.49 -22.95
CA ARG A 26 15.55 2.66 -22.79
C ARG A 26 14.55 3.29 -21.83
N LEU A 27 15.02 3.86 -20.71
CA LEU A 27 14.20 4.60 -19.75
C LEU A 27 13.45 5.74 -20.44
N PHE A 28 14.17 6.55 -21.22
CA PHE A 28 13.57 7.65 -21.96
C PHE A 28 12.50 7.17 -22.95
N LEU A 29 12.77 6.09 -23.69
CA LEU A 29 11.82 5.49 -24.62
C LEU A 29 10.60 4.90 -23.91
N ALA A 30 10.78 4.26 -22.76
CA ALA A 30 9.67 3.72 -21.96
C ALA A 30 8.75 4.83 -21.44
N VAL A 31 9.34 5.89 -20.87
CA VAL A 31 8.58 7.03 -20.36
C VAL A 31 7.88 7.79 -21.49
N SER A 32 8.51 7.96 -22.66
CA SER A 32 7.90 8.66 -23.81
C SER A 32 6.71 7.92 -24.42
N ARG A 33 6.58 6.62 -24.17
CA ARG A 33 5.45 5.80 -24.60
C ARG A 33 4.28 5.82 -23.62
N ARG A 34 4.45 6.47 -22.46
CA ARG A 34 3.43 6.56 -21.45
C ARG A 34 2.17 7.23 -22.02
N GLU A 35 1.10 6.46 -22.14
CA GLU A 35 -0.23 7.00 -22.34
C GLU A 35 -0.72 7.55 -21.00
N VAL A 36 -1.04 8.85 -20.97
CA VAL A 36 -1.65 9.46 -19.77
C VAL A 36 -3.05 8.89 -19.62
N ARG A 37 -3.14 7.76 -18.92
CA ARG A 37 -4.43 7.23 -18.45
C ARG A 37 -4.89 8.14 -17.31
N ASN A 38 -6.17 8.48 -17.30
CA ASN A 38 -6.77 9.28 -16.23
C ASN A 38 -6.38 8.65 -14.89
N PRO A 39 -5.64 9.32 -14.01
CA PRO A 39 -5.27 8.77 -12.73
C PRO A 39 -6.55 8.51 -11.94
N GLY A 40 -6.80 7.26 -11.60
CA GLY A 40 -7.95 6.88 -10.78
C GLY A 40 -7.90 7.43 -9.35
N VAL A 41 -6.77 8.00 -8.96
CA VAL A 41 -6.53 8.68 -7.68
C VAL A 41 -5.93 10.04 -8.01
N GLU A 42 -6.73 11.08 -7.84
CA GLU A 42 -6.24 12.46 -7.84
C GLU A 42 -5.52 12.71 -6.50
N GLY A 43 -4.34 13.33 -6.56
CA GLY A 43 -3.64 13.80 -5.36
C GLY A 43 -4.48 14.84 -4.60
N PRO A 44 -3.91 15.52 -3.58
CA PRO A 44 -4.65 16.43 -2.69
C PRO A 44 -5.35 17.60 -3.40
N GLY A 45 -5.28 17.69 -4.71
CA GLY A 45 -5.95 18.67 -5.52
C GLY A 45 -5.60 20.14 -5.19
N GLN A 46 -5.71 21.01 -6.17
CA GLN A 46 -5.52 22.45 -5.94
C GLN A 46 -6.43 23.04 -4.85
N PRO A 47 -7.71 22.59 -4.68
CA PRO A 47 -8.58 23.15 -3.65
C PRO A 47 -8.06 22.94 -2.23
N LEU A 48 -7.51 21.76 -1.91
CA LEU A 48 -6.97 21.50 -0.57
C LEU A 48 -5.70 22.30 -0.29
N LEU A 49 -4.80 22.37 -1.27
CA LEU A 49 -3.57 23.16 -1.15
C LEU A 49 -3.88 24.65 -0.96
N LEU A 50 -4.85 25.18 -1.72
CA LEU A 50 -5.28 26.56 -1.59
C LEU A 50 -5.91 26.82 -0.21
N ARG A 51 -6.76 25.91 0.28
CA ARG A 51 -7.39 26.00 1.59
C ARG A 51 -6.34 25.97 2.71
N ALA A 52 -5.37 25.05 2.65
CA ALA A 52 -4.28 24.99 3.61
C ALA A 52 -3.44 26.29 3.60
N ALA A 53 -3.13 26.84 2.43
CA ALA A 53 -2.41 28.11 2.30
C ALA A 53 -3.23 29.29 2.86
N MET A 54 -4.54 29.30 2.65
CA MET A 54 -5.43 30.33 3.22
C MET A 54 -5.54 30.21 4.74
N GLY A 55 -5.71 29.01 5.27
CA GLY A 55 -5.71 28.73 6.71
C GLY A 55 -4.40 29.17 7.36
N GLN A 56 -3.27 28.85 6.75
CA GLN A 56 -1.95 29.30 7.19
C GLN A 56 -1.85 30.85 7.21
N ALA A 57 -2.29 31.51 6.13
CA ALA A 57 -2.27 32.96 6.07
C ALA A 57 -3.18 33.59 7.12
N GLN A 58 -4.36 33.04 7.35
CA GLN A 58 -5.29 33.50 8.40
C GLN A 58 -4.69 33.31 9.81
N SER A 59 -4.09 32.15 10.10
CA SER A 59 -3.42 31.89 11.38
C SER A 59 -2.28 32.89 11.61
N TRP A 60 -1.49 33.19 10.58
CA TRP A 60 -0.42 34.20 10.67
C TRP A 60 -0.94 35.61 10.90
N MET A 61 -2.03 36.00 10.24
CA MET A 61 -2.67 37.30 10.48
C MET A 61 -3.30 37.40 11.86
N ALA A 62 -3.91 36.33 12.35
CA ALA A 62 -4.51 36.29 13.67
C ALA A 62 -3.47 36.28 14.80
N ASN A 63 -2.34 35.64 14.59
CA ASN A 63 -1.27 35.52 15.59
C ASN A 63 0.14 35.61 14.98
N PRO A 64 0.57 36.82 14.54
CA PRO A 64 1.87 36.99 13.89
C PRO A 64 3.07 36.65 14.77
N MET A 65 2.91 36.78 16.10
CA MET A 65 3.96 36.39 17.04
C MET A 65 4.19 34.86 17.05
N LYS A 66 3.14 34.06 16.94
CA LYS A 66 3.24 32.59 16.85
C LYS A 66 3.95 32.18 15.57
N ALA A 67 3.60 32.80 14.43
CA ALA A 67 4.26 32.57 13.16
C ALA A 67 5.76 32.91 13.20
N PHE A 68 6.08 34.07 13.79
CA PHE A 68 7.47 34.51 13.96
C PHE A 68 8.23 33.57 14.91
N SER A 69 7.65 33.17 16.05
CA SER A 69 8.31 32.27 17.00
C SER A 69 8.61 30.90 16.39
N SER A 70 7.68 30.30 15.63
CA SER A 70 7.91 29.02 14.97
C SER A 70 9.06 29.08 13.94
N GLN A 71 9.16 30.20 13.21
CA GLN A 71 10.24 30.40 12.25
C GLN A 71 11.57 30.63 12.96
N VAL A 72 11.58 31.39 14.05
CA VAL A 72 12.76 31.60 14.88
C VAL A 72 13.25 30.28 15.49
N GLU A 73 12.34 29.45 16.01
CA GLU A 73 12.64 28.13 16.56
C GLU A 73 13.26 27.19 15.53
N PHE A 74 12.70 27.14 14.31
CA PHE A 74 13.29 26.40 13.21
C PHE A 74 14.74 26.81 12.92
N TRP A 75 15.00 28.12 12.84
CA TRP A 75 16.35 28.63 12.61
C TRP A 75 17.28 28.42 13.79
N GLN A 76 16.78 28.51 15.02
CA GLN A 76 17.57 28.19 16.22
C GLN A 76 18.03 26.73 16.23
N HIS A 77 17.12 25.78 15.96
CA HIS A 77 17.46 24.36 15.88
C HIS A 77 18.44 24.06 14.73
N THR A 78 18.23 24.68 13.58
CA THR A 78 19.13 24.51 12.43
C THR A 78 20.54 25.06 12.70
N THR A 79 20.64 26.25 13.27
CA THR A 79 21.93 26.86 13.60
C THR A 79 22.63 26.15 14.75
N ALA A 80 21.88 25.68 15.76
CA ALA A 80 22.41 24.88 16.85
C ALA A 80 23.01 23.56 16.33
N LEU A 81 22.29 22.84 15.44
CA LEU A 81 22.79 21.63 14.79
C LEU A 81 24.09 21.90 14.03
N TYR A 82 24.18 22.99 13.27
CA TYR A 82 25.35 23.35 12.53
C TYR A 82 26.55 23.66 13.47
N ALA A 83 26.32 24.43 14.54
CA ALA A 83 27.36 24.74 15.55
C ALA A 83 27.84 23.48 16.25
N GLU A 84 26.96 22.59 16.66
CA GLU A 84 27.23 21.31 17.30
C GLU A 84 28.14 20.41 16.42
N LEU A 85 27.78 20.28 15.15
CA LEU A 85 28.59 19.53 14.18
C LEU A 85 29.98 20.15 13.97
N THR A 86 30.01 21.46 13.80
CA THR A 86 31.29 22.17 13.61
C THR A 86 32.20 21.98 14.83
N GLN A 87 31.65 22.10 16.03
CA GLN A 87 32.41 21.86 17.27
C GLN A 87 32.89 20.41 17.40
N SER A 88 32.00 19.44 17.03
CA SER A 88 32.37 18.02 17.03
C SER A 88 33.50 17.72 16.06
N MET A 89 33.48 18.30 14.85
CA MET A 89 34.54 18.14 13.86
C MET A 89 35.86 18.79 14.29
N LEU A 90 35.81 19.98 14.88
CA LEU A 90 37.00 20.70 15.36
C LEU A 90 37.63 20.02 16.58
N SER A 91 36.83 19.41 17.44
CA SER A 91 37.34 18.71 18.64
C SER A 91 37.90 17.31 18.35
N GLY A 92 37.83 16.84 17.11
CA GLY A 92 38.25 15.48 16.73
C GLY A 92 37.44 14.40 17.40
N ALA A 93 36.18 14.69 17.79
CA ALA A 93 35.31 13.75 18.46
C ALA A 93 35.03 12.56 17.54
N GLN A 94 35.32 11.35 18.03
CA GLN A 94 35.05 10.10 17.29
C GLN A 94 33.55 9.71 17.25
N ARG A 95 32.72 10.45 17.96
CA ARG A 95 31.25 10.17 18.02
C ARG A 95 30.46 11.46 17.83
N MET A 96 29.42 11.37 17.03
CA MET A 96 28.45 12.44 16.92
C MET A 96 27.71 12.63 18.26
N PRO A 97 27.23 13.83 18.54
CA PRO A 97 26.42 14.11 19.70
C PRO A 97 25.23 13.16 19.79
N LYS A 98 24.83 12.73 20.99
CA LYS A 98 23.58 12.00 21.14
C LYS A 98 22.42 12.91 20.75
N ALA A 99 21.47 12.35 19.97
CA ALA A 99 20.20 13.03 19.76
C ALA A 99 19.56 13.36 21.13
N PRO A 100 18.88 14.52 21.27
CA PRO A 100 18.10 14.82 22.47
C PRO A 100 17.17 13.65 22.83
N GLU A 101 16.96 13.40 24.13
CA GLU A 101 16.09 12.31 24.62
C GLU A 101 14.63 12.43 24.14
N ASP A 102 14.21 13.65 23.79
CA ASP A 102 12.89 13.97 23.23
C ASP A 102 12.81 13.79 21.71
N ALA A 103 13.85 13.25 21.08
CA ALA A 103 13.81 12.94 19.65
C ALA A 103 12.74 11.86 19.38
N ALA A 104 11.92 12.11 18.35
CA ALA A 104 10.80 11.27 17.91
C ALA A 104 11.09 9.75 17.98
N PRO A 105 10.04 8.92 18.15
CA PRO A 105 10.19 7.47 18.25
C PRO A 105 11.11 6.93 17.16
N GLN A 106 11.85 5.85 17.46
CA GLN A 106 12.84 5.27 16.53
C GLN A 106 12.23 5.01 15.16
N ASP A 107 12.54 5.88 14.23
CA ASP A 107 12.12 5.74 12.83
C ASP A 107 12.97 4.64 12.18
N ALA A 108 12.31 3.56 11.75
CA ALA A 108 12.96 2.41 11.14
C ALA A 108 13.79 2.76 9.88
N ARG A 109 13.46 3.86 9.22
CA ARG A 109 14.21 4.37 8.06
C ARG A 109 15.66 4.74 8.41
N PHE A 110 15.91 5.11 9.67
CA PHE A 110 17.23 5.53 10.18
C PHE A 110 17.86 4.49 11.11
N SER A 111 17.53 3.20 10.94
CA SER A 111 18.05 2.11 11.78
C SER A 111 19.52 1.77 11.56
N ASP A 112 20.10 2.10 10.39
CA ASP A 112 21.52 1.87 10.14
C ASP A 112 22.40 2.80 10.98
N ALA A 113 23.46 2.24 11.58
CA ALA A 113 24.33 2.97 12.49
C ALA A 113 25.09 4.14 11.83
N GLU A 114 25.25 4.15 10.51
CA GLU A 114 25.92 5.23 9.79
C GLU A 114 25.15 6.56 9.87
N TRP A 115 23.83 6.51 10.08
CA TRP A 115 23.02 7.70 10.33
C TRP A 115 23.43 8.46 11.59
N ASP A 116 24.06 7.78 12.55
CA ASP A 116 24.46 8.37 13.84
C ASP A 116 25.98 8.46 14.00
N LYS A 117 26.76 7.81 13.12
CA LYS A 117 28.22 7.80 13.20
C LYS A 117 28.87 8.76 12.22
N HIS A 118 28.34 8.85 11.00
CA HIS A 118 28.96 9.66 9.95
C HIS A 118 28.41 11.08 9.96
N PRO A 119 29.23 12.14 10.06
CA PRO A 119 28.80 13.53 10.20
C PRO A 119 27.80 13.99 9.14
N PHE A 120 28.01 13.61 7.89
CA PHE A 120 27.13 13.97 6.78
C PHE A 120 25.75 13.35 6.91
N PHE A 121 25.64 12.05 7.21
CA PHE A 121 24.37 11.38 7.36
C PHE A 121 23.64 11.80 8.63
N TYR A 122 24.39 12.02 9.72
CA TYR A 122 23.85 12.58 10.95
C TYR A 122 23.20 13.95 10.68
N TYR A 123 23.91 14.85 9.98
CA TYR A 123 23.37 16.16 9.60
C TYR A 123 22.08 16.01 8.78
N LEU A 124 22.07 15.18 7.74
CA LEU A 124 20.88 14.98 6.89
C LEU A 124 19.69 14.46 7.68
N LYS A 125 19.90 13.46 8.53
CA LYS A 125 18.85 12.92 9.42
C LYS A 125 18.31 13.99 10.34
N ARG A 126 19.16 14.72 11.03
CA ARG A 126 18.76 15.75 12.01
C ARG A 126 18.07 16.94 11.33
N GLN A 127 18.59 17.40 10.21
CA GLN A 127 17.97 18.49 9.44
C GLN A 127 16.59 18.10 8.91
N TYR A 128 16.44 16.86 8.46
CA TYR A 128 15.15 16.31 8.08
C TYR A 128 14.16 16.29 9.25
N GLN A 129 14.59 15.86 10.42
CA GLN A 129 13.73 15.83 11.62
C GLN A 129 13.30 17.23 12.05
N ILE A 130 14.19 18.22 12.00
CA ILE A 130 13.88 19.64 12.28
C ILE A 130 12.86 20.17 11.26
N MET A 131 13.05 19.87 9.96
CA MET A 131 12.14 20.28 8.91
C MET A 131 10.77 19.61 9.06
N ALA A 132 10.73 18.31 9.40
CA ALA A 132 9.51 17.57 9.63
C ALA A 132 8.67 18.18 10.76
N ALA A 133 9.30 18.43 11.92
CA ALA A 133 8.64 19.08 13.05
C ALA A 133 8.12 20.48 12.70
N TYR A 134 8.88 21.24 11.93
CA TYR A 134 8.44 22.57 11.46
C TYR A 134 7.21 22.48 10.54
N LEU A 135 7.20 21.54 9.59
CA LEU A 135 6.07 21.32 8.69
C LEU A 135 4.81 20.86 9.45
N GLU A 136 4.96 20.04 10.48
CA GLU A 136 3.85 19.67 11.38
C GLU A 136 3.31 20.88 12.13
N THR A 137 4.17 21.74 12.67
CA THR A 137 3.74 23.00 13.30
C THR A 137 2.99 23.92 12.33
N LEU A 138 3.41 23.95 11.07
CA LEU A 138 2.68 24.67 10.02
C LEU A 138 1.31 24.03 9.72
N ALA A 139 1.23 22.69 9.70
CA ALA A 139 -0.02 21.96 9.51
C ALA A 139 -1.00 22.25 10.67
N ASP A 140 -0.52 22.23 11.91
CA ASP A 140 -1.32 22.62 13.09
C ASP A 140 -1.90 24.02 12.90
N SER A 141 -1.06 24.97 12.50
CA SER A 141 -1.49 26.36 12.28
C SER A 141 -2.46 26.51 11.10
N ALA A 142 -2.26 25.74 10.05
CA ALA A 142 -3.13 25.76 8.86
C ALA A 142 -4.49 25.12 9.12
N SER A 143 -4.57 24.22 10.10
CA SER A 143 -5.79 23.52 10.49
C SER A 143 -6.61 24.30 11.53
N GLU A 144 -6.07 25.38 12.11
CA GLU A 144 -6.80 26.21 13.07
C GLU A 144 -8.08 26.80 12.44
N GLY A 145 -9.25 26.47 13.00
CA GLY A 145 -10.55 26.93 12.50
C GLY A 145 -11.15 26.12 11.36
N GLU A 146 -10.48 25.10 10.88
CA GLU A 146 -11.03 24.13 9.92
C GLU A 146 -11.91 23.09 10.61
N ASP A 147 -12.84 22.48 9.87
CA ASP A 147 -13.58 21.33 10.37
C ASP A 147 -12.66 20.09 10.51
N ALA A 148 -13.10 19.11 11.30
CA ALA A 148 -12.30 17.94 11.64
C ALA A 148 -11.74 17.21 10.41
N LYS A 149 -12.54 17.04 9.35
CA LYS A 149 -12.12 16.36 8.13
C LYS A 149 -11.01 17.10 7.39
N HIS A 150 -11.13 18.41 7.24
CA HIS A 150 -10.11 19.21 6.54
C HIS A 150 -8.83 19.31 7.38
N SER A 151 -8.95 19.46 8.70
CA SER A 151 -7.81 19.39 9.62
C SER A 151 -7.04 18.08 9.45
N GLU A 152 -7.71 16.94 9.52
CA GLU A 152 -7.09 15.63 9.30
C GLU A 152 -6.49 15.48 7.90
N GLN A 153 -7.11 16.01 6.84
CA GLN A 153 -6.54 16.00 5.50
C GLN A 153 -5.24 16.80 5.41
N ILE A 154 -5.16 17.98 6.03
CA ILE A 154 -3.95 18.81 6.08
C ILE A 154 -2.82 18.01 6.72
N HIS A 155 -3.05 17.41 7.89
CA HIS A 155 -2.04 16.59 8.57
C HIS A 155 -1.64 15.37 7.75
N PHE A 156 -2.61 14.62 7.21
CA PHE A 156 -2.34 13.45 6.39
C PHE A 156 -1.41 13.76 5.21
N PHE A 157 -1.73 14.81 4.43
CA PHE A 157 -0.90 15.16 3.29
C PHE A 157 0.45 15.78 3.68
N THR A 158 0.52 16.48 4.81
CA THR A 158 1.79 16.95 5.37
C THR A 158 2.70 15.78 5.73
N HIS A 159 2.18 14.76 6.41
CA HIS A 159 2.92 13.54 6.68
C HIS A 159 3.40 12.84 5.41
N GLN A 160 2.54 12.71 4.38
CA GLN A 160 2.94 12.12 3.10
C GLN A 160 4.07 12.91 2.44
N LEU A 161 4.02 14.25 2.50
CA LEU A 161 5.07 15.10 1.96
C LEU A 161 6.39 14.93 2.74
N VAL A 162 6.33 14.95 4.05
CA VAL A 162 7.48 14.70 4.93
C VAL A 162 8.12 13.36 4.62
N ASP A 163 7.33 12.29 4.55
CA ASP A 163 7.82 10.95 4.26
C ASP A 163 8.46 10.85 2.87
N MET A 164 7.88 11.50 1.87
CA MET A 164 8.41 11.52 0.50
C MET A 164 9.80 12.14 0.43
N PHE A 165 10.05 13.20 1.21
CA PHE A 165 11.34 13.91 1.24
C PHE A 165 12.34 13.36 2.26
N SER A 166 12.06 12.20 2.88
CA SER A 166 13.03 11.55 3.75
C SER A 166 14.35 11.28 3.03
N PRO A 167 15.51 11.65 3.62
CA PRO A 167 16.81 11.39 3.01
C PRO A 167 17.10 9.89 2.82
N ALA A 168 16.39 9.01 3.52
CA ALA A 168 16.49 7.57 3.32
C ALA A 168 15.94 7.11 1.94
N ASN A 169 15.11 7.92 1.27
CA ASN A 169 14.52 7.57 -0.01
C ASN A 169 15.44 7.85 -1.22
N PHE A 170 16.53 8.58 -1.02
CA PHE A 170 17.39 9.02 -2.13
C PHE A 170 18.76 8.37 -2.06
N LEU A 171 19.24 7.87 -3.20
CA LEU A 171 20.53 7.20 -3.32
C LEU A 171 21.68 8.05 -2.75
N ALA A 172 21.73 9.34 -3.09
CA ALA A 172 22.81 10.23 -2.69
C ALA A 172 22.88 10.53 -1.18
N SER A 173 21.81 10.29 -0.45
CA SER A 173 21.69 10.56 0.97
C SER A 173 21.49 9.31 1.84
N ASN A 174 21.27 8.14 1.24
CA ASN A 174 21.08 6.89 1.96
C ASN A 174 22.42 6.16 2.16
N PRO A 175 22.94 6.05 3.40
CA PRO A 175 24.23 5.41 3.67
C PRO A 175 24.28 3.93 3.26
N VAL A 176 23.18 3.18 3.42
CA VAL A 176 23.10 1.76 3.05
C VAL A 176 23.24 1.60 1.53
N ALA A 177 22.52 2.43 0.77
CA ALA A 177 22.56 2.39 -0.68
C ALA A 177 23.94 2.81 -1.22
N LEU A 178 24.53 3.87 -0.67
CA LEU A 178 25.87 4.32 -1.04
C LEU A 178 26.94 3.28 -0.71
N LYS A 179 26.89 2.70 0.48
CA LYS A 179 27.82 1.64 0.88
C LYS A 179 27.71 0.44 -0.09
N LYS A 180 26.48 -0.01 -0.42
CA LYS A 180 26.26 -1.07 -1.36
C LYS A 180 26.79 -0.74 -2.76
N ALA A 181 26.62 0.49 -3.22
CA ALA A 181 27.15 0.94 -4.50
C ALA A 181 28.69 0.86 -4.54
N VAL A 182 29.37 1.28 -3.48
CA VAL A 182 30.84 1.18 -3.36
C VAL A 182 31.28 -0.27 -3.29
N GLU A 183 30.70 -1.10 -2.43
CA GLU A 183 31.03 -2.52 -2.26
C GLU A 183 30.87 -3.34 -3.56
N THR A 184 29.97 -2.92 -4.43
CA THR A 184 29.67 -3.61 -5.70
C THR A 184 30.28 -2.95 -6.92
N ASN A 185 31.22 -1.98 -6.76
CA ASN A 185 31.78 -1.20 -7.87
C ASN A 185 30.71 -0.60 -8.80
N GLY A 186 29.59 -0.13 -8.23
CA GLY A 186 28.45 0.43 -8.96
C GLY A 186 27.48 -0.57 -9.57
N ARG A 187 27.74 -1.88 -9.48
CA ARG A 187 26.85 -2.92 -10.07
C ARG A 187 25.43 -2.84 -9.51
N SER A 188 25.28 -2.60 -8.21
CA SER A 188 23.94 -2.47 -7.60
C SER A 188 23.11 -1.32 -8.20
N LEU A 189 23.75 -0.26 -8.69
CA LEU A 189 23.08 0.86 -9.36
C LEU A 189 22.59 0.45 -10.76
N VAL A 190 23.41 -0.31 -11.47
CA VAL A 190 23.04 -0.85 -12.79
C VAL A 190 21.85 -1.80 -12.67
N GLU A 191 21.91 -2.74 -11.72
CA GLU A 191 20.83 -3.69 -11.44
C GLU A 191 19.53 -2.98 -11.04
N GLY A 192 19.62 -1.95 -10.19
CA GLY A 192 18.48 -1.12 -9.82
C GLY A 192 17.85 -0.38 -10.99
N LEU A 193 18.67 0.23 -11.85
CA LEU A 193 18.22 0.89 -13.07
C LEU A 193 17.60 -0.09 -14.07
N GLU A 194 18.17 -1.31 -14.20
CA GLU A 194 17.59 -2.36 -15.03
C GLU A 194 16.20 -2.76 -14.56
N ASN A 195 16.00 -2.93 -13.25
CA ASN A 195 14.71 -3.27 -12.69
C ASN A 195 13.70 -2.16 -12.97
N LEU A 196 14.06 -0.89 -12.76
CA LEU A 196 13.22 0.25 -13.10
C LEU A 196 12.81 0.27 -14.57
N VAL A 197 13.78 0.06 -15.49
CA VAL A 197 13.50 0.04 -16.93
C VAL A 197 12.58 -1.12 -17.30
N LYS A 198 12.81 -2.32 -16.75
CA LYS A 198 11.96 -3.50 -16.98
C LYS A 198 10.53 -3.24 -16.50
N ASP A 199 10.36 -2.64 -15.33
CA ASP A 199 9.04 -2.33 -14.78
C ASP A 199 8.29 -1.34 -15.65
N LEU A 200 8.94 -0.26 -16.10
CA LEU A 200 8.34 0.72 -17.01
C LEU A 200 7.99 0.12 -18.37
N GLU A 201 8.88 -0.68 -18.97
CA GLU A 201 8.63 -1.33 -20.25
C GLU A 201 7.46 -2.32 -20.19
N ARG A 202 7.39 -3.11 -19.10
CA ARG A 202 6.30 -4.07 -18.86
C ARG A 202 4.94 -3.38 -18.73
N ASN A 203 4.92 -2.18 -18.16
CA ASN A 203 3.70 -1.48 -17.80
C ASN A 203 3.39 -0.28 -18.73
N GLY A 204 3.95 -0.26 -19.94
CA GLY A 204 3.64 0.78 -20.94
C GLY A 204 4.05 2.21 -20.52
N GLY A 205 5.10 2.33 -19.72
CA GLY A 205 5.63 3.59 -19.20
C GLY A 205 5.11 4.00 -17.83
N ASP A 206 4.16 3.24 -17.26
CA ASP A 206 3.72 3.45 -15.88
C ASP A 206 4.63 2.72 -14.89
N LEU A 207 5.00 3.40 -13.80
CA LEU A 207 5.84 2.81 -12.76
C LEU A 207 4.99 1.95 -11.83
N LEU A 208 4.91 0.65 -12.16
CA LEU A 208 4.40 -0.38 -11.27
C LEU A 208 5.59 -1.26 -10.86
N VAL A 209 6.07 -1.04 -9.64
CA VAL A 209 7.25 -1.74 -9.12
C VAL A 209 6.93 -3.23 -8.92
N THR A 210 7.78 -4.10 -9.48
CA THR A 210 7.70 -5.55 -9.25
C THR A 210 8.15 -5.87 -7.83
N LEU A 211 7.19 -6.23 -6.97
CA LEU A 211 7.42 -6.52 -5.54
C LEU A 211 7.72 -8.00 -5.27
N SER A 212 7.47 -8.88 -6.23
CA SER A 212 7.67 -10.33 -6.11
C SER A 212 8.08 -10.94 -7.43
N ASP A 213 8.76 -12.07 -7.37
CA ASP A 213 9.03 -12.88 -8.56
C ASP A 213 7.71 -13.42 -9.13
N PRO A 214 7.32 -13.06 -10.37
CA PRO A 214 6.08 -13.50 -10.98
C PRO A 214 6.02 -15.02 -11.23
N ASP A 215 7.17 -15.68 -11.28
CA ASP A 215 7.31 -17.10 -11.56
C ASP A 215 7.51 -17.97 -10.30
N ALA A 216 7.59 -17.32 -9.11
CA ALA A 216 7.81 -18.02 -7.83
C ALA A 216 6.67 -18.95 -7.45
N PHE A 217 5.45 -18.66 -7.90
CA PHE A 217 4.25 -19.40 -7.52
C PHE A 217 3.39 -19.77 -8.73
N LYS A 218 2.81 -20.98 -8.67
CA LYS A 218 1.85 -21.47 -9.66
C LYS A 218 0.59 -21.92 -8.98
N VAL A 219 -0.54 -21.37 -9.42
CA VAL A 219 -1.87 -21.72 -8.89
C VAL A 219 -2.19 -23.17 -9.24
N GLY A 220 -2.59 -23.95 -8.23
CA GLY A 220 -2.87 -25.38 -8.33
C GLY A 220 -1.63 -26.28 -8.09
N GLU A 221 -0.41 -25.73 -8.08
CA GLU A 221 0.84 -26.47 -7.81
C GLU A 221 1.49 -26.04 -6.49
N THR A 222 1.75 -24.74 -6.34
CA THR A 222 2.40 -24.16 -5.14
C THR A 222 1.51 -23.21 -4.36
N LEU A 223 0.44 -22.71 -4.97
CA LEU A 223 -0.66 -21.99 -4.35
C LEU A 223 -1.98 -22.69 -4.67
N ALA A 224 -2.99 -22.53 -3.81
CA ALA A 224 -4.32 -23.11 -4.00
C ALA A 224 -4.25 -24.64 -4.26
N THR A 225 -3.51 -25.34 -3.41
CA THR A 225 -3.22 -26.77 -3.60
C THR A 225 -4.34 -27.68 -3.11
N THR A 226 -5.34 -27.17 -2.41
CA THR A 226 -6.49 -27.96 -1.97
C THR A 226 -7.32 -28.36 -3.19
N LYS A 227 -7.56 -29.65 -3.37
CA LYS A 227 -8.25 -30.18 -4.53
C LYS A 227 -9.69 -29.70 -4.60
N GLY A 228 -10.09 -29.23 -5.77
CA GLY A 228 -11.42 -28.74 -6.04
C GLY A 228 -11.68 -28.61 -7.55
N HIS A 229 -12.92 -28.36 -7.90
CA HIS A 229 -13.33 -28.16 -9.29
C HIS A 229 -14.42 -27.11 -9.40
N VAL A 230 -14.50 -26.46 -10.54
CA VAL A 230 -15.53 -25.47 -10.84
C VAL A 230 -16.87 -26.19 -11.07
N VAL A 231 -17.88 -25.81 -10.30
CA VAL A 231 -19.24 -26.39 -10.40
C VAL A 231 -20.27 -25.44 -11.01
N TYR A 232 -19.90 -24.16 -11.16
CA TYR A 232 -20.76 -23.14 -11.78
C TYR A 232 -19.89 -21.96 -12.23
N GLU A 233 -20.26 -21.35 -13.34
CA GLU A 233 -19.56 -20.19 -13.89
C GLU A 233 -20.56 -19.15 -14.43
N THR A 234 -20.20 -17.87 -14.24
CA THR A 234 -20.89 -16.70 -14.77
C THR A 234 -19.89 -15.75 -15.42
N PRO A 235 -20.32 -14.67 -16.08
CA PRO A 235 -19.39 -13.61 -16.51
C PRO A 235 -18.60 -13.00 -15.36
N LEU A 236 -19.11 -13.01 -14.12
CA LEU A 236 -18.55 -12.32 -12.97
C LEU A 236 -17.69 -13.21 -12.08
N PHE A 237 -17.99 -14.53 -11.99
CA PHE A 237 -17.27 -15.44 -11.09
C PHE A 237 -17.34 -16.90 -11.54
N GLN A 238 -16.43 -17.70 -10.95
CA GLN A 238 -16.50 -19.15 -10.91
C GLN A 238 -16.78 -19.61 -9.46
N LEU A 239 -17.63 -20.63 -9.31
CA LEU A 239 -17.87 -21.29 -8.03
C LEU A 239 -17.06 -22.56 -7.96
N ILE A 240 -16.12 -22.63 -7.04
CA ILE A 240 -15.27 -23.80 -6.82
C ILE A 240 -15.85 -24.60 -5.66
N ARG A 241 -16.04 -25.91 -5.88
CA ARG A 241 -16.32 -26.90 -4.85
C ARG A 241 -15.05 -27.64 -4.51
N TYR A 242 -14.70 -27.70 -3.22
CA TYR A 242 -13.57 -28.49 -2.77
C TYR A 242 -13.97 -29.93 -2.51
N GLU A 243 -13.03 -30.86 -2.76
CA GLU A 243 -13.23 -32.28 -2.54
C GLU A 243 -13.24 -32.58 -1.04
N PRO A 244 -14.24 -33.31 -0.52
CA PRO A 244 -14.22 -33.76 0.87
C PRO A 244 -13.04 -34.70 1.13
N VAL A 245 -12.39 -34.54 2.27
CA VAL A 245 -11.29 -35.43 2.71
C VAL A 245 -11.74 -36.41 3.82
N THR A 246 -13.01 -36.30 4.24
CA THR A 246 -13.65 -37.16 5.21
C THR A 246 -14.71 -38.04 4.55
N GLU A 247 -14.97 -39.24 5.09
CA GLU A 247 -16.00 -40.16 4.57
C GLU A 247 -17.41 -39.54 4.58
N LYS A 248 -17.69 -38.70 5.55
CA LYS A 248 -18.96 -37.99 5.72
C LYS A 248 -18.71 -36.53 5.94
N VAL A 249 -19.60 -35.69 5.40
CA VAL A 249 -19.60 -34.25 5.62
C VAL A 249 -20.90 -33.82 6.29
N PHE A 250 -20.87 -32.69 6.96
CA PHE A 250 -22.09 -32.07 7.50
C PHE A 250 -23.08 -31.77 6.36
N ALA A 251 -24.38 -31.95 6.63
CA ALA A 251 -25.41 -31.76 5.63
C ALA A 251 -25.45 -30.34 5.07
N ARG A 252 -25.21 -29.34 5.92
CA ARG A 252 -25.21 -27.94 5.53
C ARG A 252 -23.85 -27.49 5.01
N PRO A 253 -23.74 -27.08 3.75
CA PRO A 253 -22.47 -26.61 3.17
C PRO A 253 -22.10 -25.23 3.65
N LEU A 254 -20.83 -24.86 3.46
CA LEU A 254 -20.27 -23.55 3.70
C LEU A 254 -19.86 -22.90 2.39
N LEU A 255 -20.39 -21.71 2.13
CA LEU A 255 -19.97 -20.84 1.03
C LEU A 255 -19.06 -19.73 1.55
N LEU A 256 -17.83 -19.66 1.02
CA LEU A 256 -16.87 -18.61 1.28
C LEU A 256 -16.98 -17.54 0.18
N ILE A 257 -17.13 -16.29 0.60
CA ILE A 257 -17.17 -15.11 -0.27
C ILE A 257 -15.94 -14.25 0.05
N PRO A 258 -14.81 -14.45 -0.68
CA PRO A 258 -13.60 -13.66 -0.51
C PRO A 258 -13.76 -12.26 -1.12
N PRO A 259 -12.84 -11.33 -0.82
CA PRO A 259 -12.82 -10.02 -1.46
C PRO A 259 -12.72 -10.12 -2.98
N TRP A 260 -13.54 -9.35 -3.71
CA TRP A 260 -13.45 -9.28 -5.18
C TRP A 260 -12.24 -8.43 -5.66
N ILE A 261 -11.59 -7.70 -4.77
CA ILE A 261 -10.30 -7.02 -5.01
C ILE A 261 -9.09 -7.93 -4.80
N ASN A 262 -9.30 -9.18 -4.39
CA ASN A 262 -8.24 -10.15 -4.08
C ASN A 262 -8.55 -11.50 -4.77
N LYS A 263 -7.61 -12.45 -4.66
CA LYS A 263 -7.76 -13.78 -5.23
C LYS A 263 -8.42 -14.73 -4.22
N PHE A 264 -9.23 -15.67 -4.73
CA PHE A 264 -9.92 -16.66 -3.88
C PHE A 264 -8.93 -17.43 -2.99
N TYR A 265 -7.71 -17.69 -3.48
CA TYR A 265 -6.70 -18.48 -2.78
C TYR A 265 -6.00 -17.73 -1.64
N ILE A 266 -6.40 -16.50 -1.29
CA ILE A 266 -5.98 -15.88 -0.03
C ILE A 266 -6.35 -16.74 1.18
N LEU A 267 -7.39 -17.56 1.06
CA LEU A 267 -7.82 -18.52 2.08
C LEU A 267 -7.28 -19.95 1.86
N ASP A 268 -6.43 -20.14 0.83
CA ASP A 268 -5.81 -21.41 0.44
C ASP A 268 -4.40 -21.21 -0.11
N LEU A 269 -3.53 -20.50 0.62
CA LEU A 269 -2.19 -20.11 0.13
C LEU A 269 -1.27 -21.31 -0.02
N GLN A 270 -1.14 -22.10 1.04
CA GLN A 270 -0.30 -23.30 1.08
C GLN A 270 -0.83 -24.27 2.15
N PRO A 271 -0.42 -25.56 2.14
CA PRO A 271 -0.98 -26.57 3.04
C PRO A 271 -0.94 -26.22 4.53
N LYS A 272 0.06 -25.41 4.96
CA LYS A 272 0.19 -24.96 6.36
C LYS A 272 -0.66 -23.72 6.69
N SER A 273 -1.10 -22.97 5.66
CA SER A 273 -1.83 -21.72 5.77
C SER A 273 -3.06 -21.74 4.88
N SER A 274 -3.84 -22.81 4.96
CA SER A 274 -5.08 -23.00 4.23
C SER A 274 -6.25 -23.19 5.18
N LEU A 275 -7.12 -22.17 5.24
CA LEU A 275 -8.41 -22.28 5.92
C LEU A 275 -9.31 -23.31 5.24
N VAL A 276 -9.28 -23.34 3.91
CA VAL A 276 -10.08 -24.27 3.09
C VAL A 276 -9.73 -25.71 3.41
N LYS A 277 -8.43 -26.05 3.42
CA LYS A 277 -7.97 -27.39 3.77
C LYS A 277 -8.42 -27.77 5.18
N TRP A 278 -8.23 -26.88 6.13
CA TRP A 278 -8.66 -27.12 7.51
C TRP A 278 -10.17 -27.38 7.61
N LEU A 279 -10.99 -26.59 6.92
CA LEU A 279 -12.44 -26.77 6.91
C LEU A 279 -12.86 -28.12 6.30
N THR A 280 -12.23 -28.55 5.20
CA THR A 280 -12.52 -29.86 4.60
C THR A 280 -12.11 -31.00 5.50
N GLU A 281 -11.00 -30.86 6.26
CA GLU A 281 -10.56 -31.84 7.28
C GLU A 281 -11.52 -31.93 8.49
N GLN A 282 -12.33 -30.86 8.74
CA GLN A 282 -13.37 -30.89 9.76
C GLN A 282 -14.72 -31.47 9.25
N GLY A 283 -14.75 -32.02 8.04
CA GLY A 283 -15.96 -32.61 7.46
C GLY A 283 -16.97 -31.58 6.96
N ILE A 284 -16.54 -30.38 6.60
CA ILE A 284 -17.38 -29.34 6.04
C ILE A 284 -17.34 -29.43 4.51
N ALA A 285 -18.51 -29.42 3.86
CA ALA A 285 -18.59 -29.26 2.41
C ALA A 285 -18.36 -27.79 2.05
N VAL A 286 -17.17 -27.47 1.49
CA VAL A 286 -16.71 -26.09 1.27
C VAL A 286 -16.86 -25.69 -0.21
N TYR A 287 -17.42 -24.52 -0.40
CA TYR A 287 -17.49 -23.80 -1.69
C TYR A 287 -16.85 -22.42 -1.55
N ILE A 288 -16.26 -21.93 -2.62
CA ILE A 288 -15.68 -20.58 -2.65
C ILE A 288 -16.00 -19.88 -3.98
N VAL A 289 -16.28 -18.59 -3.88
CA VAL A 289 -16.43 -17.72 -5.06
C VAL A 289 -15.03 -17.29 -5.54
N SER A 290 -14.71 -17.59 -6.78
CA SER A 290 -13.53 -17.08 -7.48
C SER A 290 -13.96 -15.96 -8.43
N TRP A 291 -13.77 -14.72 -8.01
CA TRP A 291 -14.13 -13.55 -8.80
C TRP A 291 -13.23 -13.41 -10.03
N LYS A 292 -13.82 -13.09 -11.19
CA LYS A 292 -13.06 -12.72 -12.38
C LYS A 292 -12.36 -11.38 -12.17
N ASN A 293 -11.14 -11.26 -12.70
CA ASN A 293 -10.46 -9.96 -12.73
C ASN A 293 -11.27 -9.01 -13.62
N PRO A 294 -11.62 -7.81 -13.15
CA PRO A 294 -12.32 -6.84 -13.97
C PRO A 294 -11.48 -6.47 -15.19
N ARG A 295 -12.11 -6.57 -16.35
CA ARG A 295 -11.60 -6.13 -17.65
C ARG A 295 -12.59 -5.13 -18.24
N GLU A 296 -12.31 -4.65 -19.44
CA GLU A 296 -13.17 -3.65 -20.11
C GLU A 296 -14.65 -4.13 -20.22
N GLU A 297 -14.85 -5.43 -20.43
CA GLU A 297 -16.21 -6.00 -20.53
C GLU A 297 -17.02 -5.87 -19.23
N LEU A 298 -16.32 -5.79 -18.08
CA LEU A 298 -16.93 -5.68 -16.75
C LEU A 298 -16.99 -4.24 -16.22
N ARG A 299 -16.63 -3.23 -17.00
CA ARG A 299 -16.57 -1.83 -16.54
C ARG A 299 -17.90 -1.28 -16.05
N THR A 300 -19.02 -1.83 -16.51
CA THR A 300 -20.37 -1.42 -16.13
C THR A 300 -20.92 -2.20 -14.92
N TYR A 301 -20.20 -3.22 -14.46
CA TYR A 301 -20.59 -4.01 -13.30
C TYR A 301 -20.28 -3.24 -12.01
N GLY A 302 -21.31 -2.70 -11.39
CA GLY A 302 -21.23 -1.99 -10.12
C GLY A 302 -21.50 -2.91 -8.92
N MET A 303 -21.61 -2.32 -7.73
CA MET A 303 -21.91 -3.03 -6.49
C MET A 303 -23.21 -3.84 -6.57
N GLU A 304 -24.22 -3.32 -7.27
CA GLU A 304 -25.49 -4.02 -7.50
C GLU A 304 -25.27 -5.34 -8.25
N SER A 305 -24.43 -5.35 -9.30
CA SER A 305 -24.12 -6.59 -10.04
C SER A 305 -23.43 -7.63 -9.16
N TYR A 306 -22.50 -7.21 -8.29
CA TYR A 306 -21.86 -8.14 -7.35
C TYR A 306 -22.84 -8.76 -6.36
N VAL A 307 -23.91 -8.04 -5.99
CA VAL A 307 -25.01 -8.58 -5.18
C VAL A 307 -25.90 -9.50 -6.02
N THR A 308 -26.49 -8.98 -7.10
CA THR A 308 -27.60 -9.64 -7.82
C THR A 308 -27.16 -10.70 -8.81
N GLU A 309 -25.99 -10.52 -9.43
CA GLU A 309 -25.39 -11.45 -10.42
C GLU A 309 -24.21 -12.23 -9.85
N GLY A 310 -23.73 -11.83 -8.67
CA GLY A 310 -22.61 -12.46 -7.96
C GLY A 310 -23.07 -13.33 -6.80
N ILE A 311 -23.28 -12.72 -5.61
CA ILE A 311 -23.49 -13.47 -4.37
C ILE A 311 -24.84 -14.23 -4.38
N VAL A 312 -25.93 -13.62 -4.83
CA VAL A 312 -27.24 -14.26 -4.86
C VAL A 312 -27.24 -15.56 -5.70
N PRO A 313 -26.76 -15.56 -6.96
CA PRO A 313 -26.66 -16.80 -7.73
C PRO A 313 -25.71 -17.83 -7.13
N ALA A 314 -24.60 -17.41 -6.51
CA ALA A 314 -23.69 -18.32 -5.84
C ALA A 314 -24.40 -19.04 -4.66
N MET A 315 -25.11 -18.29 -3.80
CA MET A 315 -25.87 -18.83 -2.68
C MET A 315 -26.97 -19.79 -3.15
N GLN A 316 -27.75 -19.39 -4.15
CA GLN A 316 -28.80 -20.21 -4.72
C GLN A 316 -28.25 -21.51 -5.33
N LYS A 317 -27.12 -21.44 -6.05
CA LYS A 317 -26.49 -22.61 -6.66
C LYS A 317 -25.99 -23.59 -5.62
N VAL A 318 -25.31 -23.13 -4.56
CA VAL A 318 -24.86 -24.03 -3.46
C VAL A 318 -26.03 -24.64 -2.75
N ASN A 319 -27.09 -23.88 -2.46
CA ASN A 319 -28.32 -24.36 -1.82
C ASN A 319 -28.98 -25.47 -2.65
N ALA A 320 -29.15 -25.26 -3.96
CA ALA A 320 -29.72 -26.24 -4.87
C ALA A 320 -28.91 -27.55 -4.96
N LEU A 321 -27.58 -27.47 -4.89
CA LEU A 321 -26.70 -28.64 -4.88
C LEU A 321 -26.82 -29.48 -3.60
N HIS A 322 -27.42 -28.93 -2.54
CA HIS A 322 -27.61 -29.57 -1.25
C HIS A 322 -29.10 -29.71 -0.84
N GLY A 323 -29.99 -29.86 -1.83
CA GLY A 323 -31.41 -30.18 -1.58
C GLY A 323 -32.25 -29.03 -1.07
N ASN A 324 -31.78 -27.79 -1.12
CA ASN A 324 -32.44 -26.56 -0.66
C ASN A 324 -32.69 -26.46 0.86
N ASP A 325 -31.86 -27.14 1.67
CA ASP A 325 -32.01 -27.12 3.14
C ASP A 325 -31.29 -25.92 3.81
N GLY A 326 -30.76 -25.02 3.00
CA GLY A 326 -30.03 -23.83 3.43
C GLY A 326 -28.54 -24.05 3.54
N ILE A 327 -27.80 -22.95 3.57
CA ILE A 327 -26.34 -22.89 3.57
C ILE A 327 -25.82 -22.02 4.70
N ASN A 328 -24.58 -22.24 5.10
CA ASN A 328 -23.81 -21.29 5.90
C ASN A 328 -22.94 -20.43 4.97
N VAL A 329 -22.77 -19.16 5.27
CA VAL A 329 -22.04 -18.24 4.43
C VAL A 329 -20.99 -17.49 5.26
N VAL A 330 -19.78 -17.36 4.74
CA VAL A 330 -18.72 -16.54 5.31
C VAL A 330 -18.37 -15.45 4.31
N GLY A 331 -18.44 -14.19 4.72
CA GLY A 331 -17.95 -13.05 3.97
C GLY A 331 -16.66 -12.49 4.57
N TYR A 332 -15.61 -12.37 3.75
CA TYR A 332 -14.33 -11.88 4.18
C TYR A 332 -14.02 -10.49 3.59
N CYS A 333 -13.71 -9.51 4.45
CA CYS A 333 -13.39 -8.13 4.09
C CYS A 333 -14.49 -7.50 3.22
N ILE A 334 -14.20 -6.95 2.04
CA ILE A 334 -15.21 -6.38 1.13
C ILE A 334 -16.22 -7.44 0.64
N GLY A 335 -15.84 -8.72 0.62
CA GLY A 335 -16.79 -9.82 0.40
C GLY A 335 -17.82 -9.93 1.51
N GLY A 336 -17.44 -9.64 2.76
CA GLY A 336 -18.37 -9.56 3.90
C GLY A 336 -19.26 -8.32 3.81
N THR A 337 -18.73 -7.17 3.45
CA THR A 337 -19.54 -5.96 3.17
C THR A 337 -20.59 -6.24 2.09
N THR A 338 -20.18 -6.87 0.98
CA THR A 338 -21.10 -7.22 -0.11
C THR A 338 -22.13 -8.27 0.34
N LEU A 339 -21.74 -9.23 1.21
CA LEU A 339 -22.68 -10.18 1.82
C LEU A 339 -23.72 -9.46 2.69
N ALA A 340 -23.32 -8.48 3.52
CA ALA A 340 -24.25 -7.69 4.33
C ALA A 340 -25.24 -6.92 3.45
N LEU A 341 -24.78 -6.29 2.37
CA LEU A 341 -25.65 -5.67 1.36
C LEU A 341 -26.59 -6.68 0.71
N THR A 342 -26.09 -7.90 0.42
CA THR A 342 -26.93 -8.99 -0.14
C THR A 342 -28.04 -9.38 0.84
N GLN A 343 -27.74 -9.53 2.14
CA GLN A 343 -28.74 -9.84 3.16
C GLN A 343 -29.83 -8.75 3.24
N ALA A 344 -29.42 -7.48 3.25
CA ALA A 344 -30.31 -6.34 3.26
C ALA A 344 -31.20 -6.28 1.98
N TRP A 345 -30.58 -6.53 0.82
CA TRP A 345 -31.29 -6.55 -0.47
C TRP A 345 -32.34 -7.67 -0.53
N LEU A 346 -31.98 -8.91 -0.13
CA LEU A 346 -32.91 -10.04 -0.07
C LEU A 346 -34.09 -9.75 0.86
N ALA A 347 -33.82 -9.18 2.03
CA ALA A 347 -34.87 -8.81 2.99
C ALA A 347 -35.79 -7.72 2.42
N LYS A 348 -35.25 -6.68 1.81
CA LYS A 348 -35.99 -5.56 1.23
C LYS A 348 -36.86 -6.01 0.05
N THR A 349 -36.32 -6.87 -0.80
CA THR A 349 -37.02 -7.38 -1.99
C THR A 349 -37.94 -8.59 -1.71
N LYS A 350 -37.95 -9.06 -0.44
CA LYS A 350 -38.70 -10.24 0.00
C LYS A 350 -38.41 -11.52 -0.81
N GLN A 351 -37.15 -11.65 -1.26
CA GLN A 351 -36.68 -12.84 -1.93
C GLN A 351 -36.26 -13.91 -0.92
N GLU A 352 -36.34 -15.17 -1.37
CA GLU A 352 -35.86 -16.28 -0.55
C GLU A 352 -34.36 -16.14 -0.20
N ASN A 353 -34.08 -16.27 1.07
CA ASN A 353 -32.71 -16.21 1.57
C ASN A 353 -32.25 -17.62 2.00
N PRO A 354 -31.35 -18.27 1.26
CA PRO A 354 -30.87 -19.59 1.61
C PRO A 354 -29.88 -19.60 2.77
N ALA A 355 -29.34 -18.46 3.17
CA ALA A 355 -28.37 -18.36 4.29
C ALA A 355 -29.05 -18.64 5.63
N LYS A 356 -28.61 -19.66 6.33
CA LYS A 356 -29.03 -19.99 7.71
C LYS A 356 -28.12 -19.32 8.73
N SER A 357 -26.86 -19.08 8.38
CA SER A 357 -25.93 -18.25 9.16
C SER A 357 -25.04 -17.44 8.24
N CYS A 358 -24.67 -16.25 8.69
CA CYS A 358 -23.68 -15.40 8.05
C CYS A 358 -22.58 -15.10 9.07
N THR A 359 -21.33 -15.37 8.69
CA THR A 359 -20.13 -15.03 9.49
C THR A 359 -19.35 -13.97 8.74
N PHE A 360 -18.90 -12.94 9.44
CA PHE A 360 -18.18 -11.82 8.88
C PHE A 360 -16.75 -11.76 9.42
N PHE A 361 -15.77 -11.91 8.53
CA PHE A 361 -14.35 -11.76 8.85
C PHE A 361 -13.88 -10.40 8.41
N THR A 362 -13.45 -9.57 9.37
CA THR A 362 -12.89 -8.22 9.10
C THR A 362 -13.69 -7.40 8.09
N ALA A 363 -15.02 -7.48 8.17
CA ALA A 363 -15.93 -6.78 7.28
C ALA A 363 -16.37 -5.46 7.88
N LEU A 364 -16.33 -4.40 7.07
CA LEU A 364 -16.86 -3.10 7.42
C LEU A 364 -18.30 -3.00 6.89
N THR A 365 -19.26 -2.68 7.78
CA THR A 365 -20.69 -2.55 7.44
C THR A 365 -21.25 -1.17 7.72
N ASP A 366 -20.54 -0.38 8.51
CA ASP A 366 -20.81 1.02 8.76
C ASP A 366 -19.68 1.87 8.18
N PHE A 367 -20.02 2.88 7.39
CA PHE A 367 -19.08 3.76 6.69
C PHE A 367 -19.22 5.20 7.14
N GLU A 368 -19.85 5.47 8.28
CA GLU A 368 -19.96 6.81 8.86
C GLU A 368 -18.56 7.35 9.19
N ASP A 369 -17.70 6.50 9.74
CA ASP A 369 -16.28 6.78 9.93
C ASP A 369 -15.40 5.72 9.24
N PRO A 370 -15.05 5.91 7.95
CA PRO A 370 -14.19 4.98 7.22
C PRO A 370 -12.70 5.16 7.53
N GLY A 371 -12.33 5.95 8.54
CA GLY A 371 -10.95 6.24 8.93
C GLY A 371 -10.17 6.98 7.83
N ALA A 372 -8.88 6.68 7.71
CA ALA A 372 -7.99 7.36 6.77
C ALA A 372 -8.41 7.28 5.28
N LEU A 373 -9.28 6.34 4.90
CA LEU A 373 -9.83 6.27 3.55
C LEU A 373 -10.66 7.52 3.19
N ASN A 374 -11.29 8.16 4.18
CA ASN A 374 -12.04 9.39 3.96
C ASN A 374 -11.13 10.59 3.64
N LEU A 375 -9.88 10.55 4.07
CA LEU A 375 -8.90 11.62 3.90
C LEU A 375 -8.38 11.71 2.46
N SER A 376 -8.28 10.58 1.76
CA SER A 376 -7.83 10.51 0.36
C SER A 376 -8.91 10.94 -0.64
N SER A 377 -10.17 11.08 -0.22
CA SER A 377 -11.29 11.48 -1.08
C SER A 377 -11.40 13.01 -1.17
N THR A 378 -11.14 13.56 -2.34
CA THR A 378 -11.32 15.00 -2.63
C THR A 378 -12.76 15.38 -3.02
N LYS A 379 -13.63 14.39 -3.22
CA LYS A 379 -15.04 14.68 -3.51
C LYS A 379 -15.72 15.22 -2.26
N ALA A 380 -16.14 16.48 -2.32
CA ALA A 380 -17.08 17.02 -1.36
C ALA A 380 -18.29 16.07 -1.30
N SER A 381 -18.64 15.63 -0.10
CA SER A 381 -19.91 14.95 0.13
C SER A 381 -21.02 15.90 -0.38
N SER A 382 -21.66 15.54 -1.49
CA SER A 382 -22.91 16.21 -1.88
C SER A 382 -23.83 16.10 -0.67
N PRO A 383 -24.41 17.20 -0.19
CA PRO A 383 -25.44 17.10 0.85
C PRO A 383 -26.54 16.17 0.29
N ALA A 384 -26.90 15.18 1.06
CA ALA A 384 -28.00 14.29 0.75
C ALA A 384 -29.24 15.16 0.55
N SER A 385 -29.72 15.17 -0.71
CA SER A 385 -31.02 15.71 -1.08
C SER A 385 -32.12 14.72 -0.76
#